data_66789a6d739a06e081823708c9509e6f
#
_entry.id   66789a6d739a06e081823708c9509e6f
#
_cell.length_a   1.000
_cell.length_b   1.000
_cell.length_c   1.000
_cell.angle_alpha   90.00
_cell.angle_beta   90.00
_cell.angle_gamma   90.00
#
_symmetry.space_group_name_H-M   'P 1'
#
loop_
_entity.id
_entity.type
_entity.pdbx_description
1 polymer ?
#
loop_
_entity_poly.entity_id
_entity_poly.type
_entity_poly.pdbx_seq_one_letter_code
_entity_poly.pdbx_strand_id
1 'polypeptide(L)'
;DGDFDFNYFFVPQTSINAFALPGGYIGANIGLCLNSDNESQFASVLSHEISHVTQRHISRQVGDQVPNSIQGGLVLLGAVLLSAISGSSEILEAGTMLAPSIMQQGQIDFTREMEIEADSVGIKTLAMSGYDPFAMAEFFNKLSTGGDPRNAASIEFLRTHPTSVNRSAAAKKQARRIEVKRINDSLVFELTKARIRFLYTNSIEKSHDYFLSKTARVSPLNENLSNIDIGNFYGLALTSIELANFEQAQLILDLFIKRFQEYNHFHLAYAKLLLAKNNRQQAITYLKS
;
A
#
# COMPACT_ATOMS: atom_id res chain seq x y z
N ASP A 1 9.47 -21.01 -6.43
CA ASP A 1 10.07 -21.15 -7.75
C ASP A 1 10.50 -19.77 -8.21
N GLY A 2 11.84 -19.54 -8.25
CA GLY A 2 12.47 -18.23 -8.32
C GLY A 2 12.63 -17.62 -9.71
N ASP A 3 11.64 -17.74 -10.58
CA ASP A 3 11.75 -17.27 -11.99
C ASP A 3 11.26 -15.83 -12.22
N PHE A 4 10.84 -15.12 -11.15
CA PHE A 4 10.32 -13.77 -11.30
C PHE A 4 11.02 -12.80 -10.34
N ASP A 5 11.62 -11.75 -10.91
CA ASP A 5 12.04 -10.58 -10.15
C ASP A 5 10.86 -9.62 -10.00
N PHE A 6 10.38 -9.43 -8.78
CA PHE A 6 9.26 -8.53 -8.51
C PHE A 6 9.73 -7.12 -8.18
N ASN A 7 9.11 -6.14 -8.83
CA ASN A 7 9.32 -4.71 -8.59
C ASN A 7 8.02 -4.07 -8.11
N TYR A 8 8.05 -3.48 -6.91
CA TYR A 8 6.88 -2.87 -6.28
C TYR A 8 6.95 -1.36 -6.34
N PHE A 9 5.82 -0.71 -6.61
CA PHE A 9 5.74 0.75 -6.60
C PHE A 9 4.36 1.24 -6.16
N PHE A 10 4.33 2.43 -5.54
CA PHE A 10 3.09 3.11 -5.22
C PHE A 10 2.64 4.03 -6.36
N VAL A 11 1.32 4.06 -6.58
CA VAL A 11 0.67 5.02 -7.46
C VAL A 11 -0.07 6.06 -6.59
N PRO A 12 0.12 7.38 -6.81
CA PRO A 12 -0.47 8.42 -5.98
C PRO A 12 -1.97 8.63 -6.28
N GLN A 13 -2.75 7.54 -6.25
CA GLN A 13 -4.20 7.55 -6.43
C GLN A 13 -4.90 7.10 -5.14
N THR A 14 -5.99 7.78 -4.81
CA THR A 14 -6.77 7.53 -3.58
C THR A 14 -7.79 6.40 -3.74
N SER A 15 -8.01 5.89 -4.95
CA SER A 15 -8.83 4.70 -5.20
C SER A 15 -8.16 3.45 -4.61
N ILE A 16 -9.00 2.50 -4.17
CA ILE A 16 -8.53 1.19 -3.72
C ILE A 16 -8.25 0.36 -4.97
N ASN A 17 -6.96 0.16 -5.28
CA ASN A 17 -6.56 -0.67 -6.40
C ASN A 17 -5.13 -1.19 -6.24
N ALA A 18 -4.85 -2.34 -6.83
CA ALA A 18 -3.52 -2.84 -7.15
C ALA A 18 -3.59 -3.56 -8.50
N PHE A 19 -2.47 -3.73 -9.15
CA PHE A 19 -2.41 -4.38 -10.45
C PHE A 19 -1.04 -4.98 -10.70
N ALA A 20 -1.03 -6.08 -11.44
CA ALA A 20 0.17 -6.71 -11.96
C ALA A 20 0.40 -6.33 -13.41
N LEU A 21 1.65 -6.06 -13.77
CA LEU A 21 2.08 -5.83 -15.14
C LEU A 21 3.05 -6.92 -15.58
N PRO A 22 3.18 -7.15 -16.90
CA PRO A 22 4.19 -8.05 -17.44
C PRO A 22 5.60 -7.72 -16.94
N GLY A 23 6.42 -8.74 -16.68
CA GLY A 23 7.78 -8.55 -16.18
C GLY A 23 7.91 -8.46 -14.66
N GLY A 24 6.82 -8.78 -13.90
CA GLY A 24 6.88 -8.84 -12.44
C GLY A 24 6.70 -7.48 -11.74
N TYR A 25 6.16 -6.48 -12.44
CA TYR A 25 5.86 -5.19 -11.82
C TYR A 25 4.50 -5.22 -11.12
N ILE A 26 4.48 -4.84 -9.84
CA ILE A 26 3.26 -4.77 -9.02
C ILE A 26 3.05 -3.33 -8.58
N GLY A 27 1.98 -2.72 -9.07
CA GLY A 27 1.54 -1.39 -8.66
C GLY A 27 0.49 -1.45 -7.57
N ALA A 28 0.58 -0.57 -6.59
CA ALA A 28 -0.43 -0.40 -5.55
C ALA A 28 -0.80 1.08 -5.41
N ASN A 29 -2.09 1.38 -5.48
CA ASN A 29 -2.55 2.73 -5.19
C ASN A 29 -2.35 3.05 -3.71
N ILE A 30 -2.04 4.30 -3.38
CA ILE A 30 -1.97 4.74 -1.97
C ILE A 30 -3.30 4.52 -1.25
N GLY A 31 -4.43 4.59 -1.98
CA GLY A 31 -5.75 4.29 -1.45
C GLY A 31 -5.89 2.87 -0.91
N LEU A 32 -5.23 1.88 -1.50
CA LEU A 32 -5.21 0.52 -0.97
C LEU A 32 -4.53 0.49 0.41
N CYS A 33 -3.33 1.08 0.54
CA CYS A 33 -2.60 1.16 1.79
C CYS A 33 -3.40 1.89 2.87
N LEU A 34 -4.01 3.04 2.54
CA LEU A 34 -4.78 3.85 3.47
C LEU A 34 -6.08 3.18 3.95
N ASN A 35 -6.65 2.27 3.15
CA ASN A 35 -7.89 1.56 3.46
C ASN A 35 -7.66 0.12 3.98
N SER A 36 -6.44 -0.38 4.02
CA SER A 36 -6.11 -1.63 4.72
C SER A 36 -6.09 -1.40 6.22
N ASP A 37 -6.73 -2.26 7.01
CA ASP A 37 -6.76 -2.11 8.47
C ASP A 37 -5.41 -2.46 9.10
N ASN A 38 -4.70 -3.41 8.49
CA ASN A 38 -3.37 -3.87 8.89
C ASN A 38 -2.52 -4.24 7.67
N GLU A 39 -1.26 -4.59 7.89
CA GLU A 39 -0.33 -4.99 6.83
C GLU A 39 -0.74 -6.28 6.14
N SER A 40 -1.33 -7.22 6.88
CA SER A 40 -1.82 -8.49 6.33
C SER A 40 -2.92 -8.27 5.28
N GLN A 41 -3.82 -7.30 5.47
CA GLN A 41 -4.83 -6.94 4.45
C GLN A 41 -4.17 -6.33 3.21
N PHE A 42 -3.21 -5.44 3.37
CA PHE A 42 -2.46 -4.89 2.24
C PHE A 42 -1.69 -5.97 1.50
N ALA A 43 -0.96 -6.81 2.23
CA ALA A 43 -0.21 -7.94 1.68
C ALA A 43 -1.11 -8.97 0.99
N SER A 44 -2.36 -9.14 1.44
CA SER A 44 -3.31 -10.08 0.81
C SER A 44 -3.66 -9.70 -0.61
N VAL A 45 -3.82 -8.40 -0.88
CA VAL A 45 -4.06 -7.90 -2.24
C VAL A 45 -2.80 -8.05 -3.09
N LEU A 46 -1.62 -7.70 -2.56
CA LEU A 46 -0.37 -7.90 -3.28
C LEU A 46 -0.11 -9.37 -3.60
N SER A 47 -0.43 -10.30 -2.68
CA SER A 47 -0.28 -11.74 -2.92
C SER A 47 -1.24 -12.26 -4.00
N HIS A 48 -2.42 -11.66 -4.13
CA HIS A 48 -3.34 -11.92 -5.23
C HIS A 48 -2.74 -11.46 -6.57
N GLU A 49 -2.20 -10.24 -6.65
CA GLU A 49 -1.53 -9.72 -7.86
C GLU A 49 -0.29 -10.54 -8.23
N ILE A 50 0.53 -10.92 -7.25
CA ILE A 50 1.67 -11.83 -7.45
C ILE A 50 1.21 -13.15 -8.07
N SER A 51 0.03 -13.64 -7.65
CA SER A 51 -0.53 -14.88 -8.19
C SER A 51 -0.94 -14.75 -9.66
N HIS A 52 -1.46 -13.61 -10.08
CA HIS A 52 -1.71 -13.35 -11.50
C HIS A 52 -0.44 -13.45 -12.36
N VAL A 53 0.69 -12.98 -11.84
CA VAL A 53 1.99 -13.09 -12.51
C VAL A 53 2.49 -14.54 -12.53
N THR A 54 2.56 -15.19 -11.36
CA THR A 54 3.13 -16.53 -11.21
C THR A 54 2.32 -17.61 -11.92
N GLN A 55 1.00 -17.45 -12.01
CA GLN A 55 0.10 -18.32 -12.76
C GLN A 55 0.00 -17.91 -14.24
N ARG A 56 0.73 -16.86 -14.66
CA ARG A 56 0.79 -16.38 -16.05
C ARG A 56 -0.59 -16.04 -16.62
N HIS A 57 -1.50 -15.48 -15.79
CA HIS A 57 -2.88 -15.20 -16.19
C HIS A 57 -2.93 -14.23 -17.38
N ILE A 58 -2.10 -13.18 -17.38
CA ILE A 58 -2.00 -12.22 -18.50
C ILE A 58 -1.60 -12.96 -19.79
N SER A 59 -0.56 -13.79 -19.74
CA SER A 59 -0.07 -14.52 -20.92
C SER A 59 -1.08 -15.56 -21.41
N ARG A 60 -1.79 -16.23 -20.50
CA ARG A 60 -2.84 -17.22 -20.86
C ARG A 60 -4.02 -16.53 -21.53
N GLN A 61 -4.42 -15.34 -21.04
CA GLN A 61 -5.51 -14.58 -21.64
C GLN A 61 -5.14 -13.98 -23.00
N VAL A 62 -3.90 -13.51 -23.14
CA VAL A 62 -3.38 -12.94 -24.40
C VAL A 62 -3.08 -14.03 -25.45
N GLY A 63 -2.66 -15.23 -25.01
CA GLY A 63 -2.24 -16.32 -25.91
C GLY A 63 -3.38 -16.87 -26.77
N ASP A 64 -4.62 -16.81 -26.30
CA ASP A 64 -5.74 -17.45 -26.98
C ASP A 64 -6.55 -16.52 -27.91
N GLN A 65 -6.42 -15.19 -27.83
CA GLN A 65 -7.36 -14.31 -28.56
C GLN A 65 -6.83 -12.95 -29.07
N VAL A 66 -5.52 -12.64 -29.00
CA VAL A 66 -5.08 -11.27 -29.29
C VAL A 66 -4.19 -11.15 -30.50
N PRO A 67 -4.50 -10.22 -31.44
CA PRO A 67 -3.63 -9.87 -32.57
C PRO A 67 -2.25 -9.37 -32.09
N ASN A 68 -1.18 -9.67 -32.84
CA ASN A 68 0.22 -9.30 -32.56
C ASN A 68 0.45 -7.81 -32.18
N SER A 69 -0.47 -6.92 -32.57
CA SER A 69 -0.43 -5.49 -32.22
C SER A 69 -0.61 -5.18 -30.74
N ILE A 70 -1.36 -6.02 -29.98
CA ILE A 70 -1.59 -5.81 -28.55
C ILE A 70 -0.44 -6.45 -27.73
N GLN A 71 0.15 -7.54 -28.22
CA GLN A 71 1.37 -8.09 -27.63
C GLN A 71 2.51 -7.07 -27.67
N GLY A 72 2.65 -6.34 -28.79
CA GLY A 72 3.60 -5.23 -28.92
C GLY A 72 3.31 -4.07 -27.95
N GLY A 73 2.04 -3.76 -27.68
CA GLY A 73 1.63 -2.73 -26.72
C GLY A 73 2.00 -3.07 -25.28
N LEU A 74 1.86 -4.32 -24.86
CA LEU A 74 2.24 -4.78 -23.51
C LEU A 74 3.76 -4.77 -23.29
N VAL A 75 4.54 -5.12 -24.33
CA VAL A 75 6.01 -5.03 -24.28
C VAL A 75 6.47 -3.57 -24.24
N LEU A 76 5.83 -2.68 -25.00
CA LEU A 76 6.09 -1.24 -24.96
C LEU A 76 5.77 -0.63 -23.59
N LEU A 77 4.69 -1.06 -22.95
CA LEU A 77 4.32 -0.64 -21.58
C LEU A 77 5.38 -1.03 -20.56
N GLY A 78 5.88 -2.25 -20.60
CA GLY A 78 6.99 -2.69 -19.76
C GLY A 78 8.26 -1.87 -19.99
N ALA A 79 8.56 -1.54 -21.25
CA ALA A 79 9.73 -0.73 -21.61
C ALA A 79 9.60 0.73 -21.11
N VAL A 80 8.41 1.33 -21.20
CA VAL A 80 8.15 2.70 -20.72
C VAL A 80 8.26 2.79 -19.21
N LEU A 81 7.75 1.80 -18.46
CA LEU A 81 7.90 1.75 -17.01
C LEU A 81 9.36 1.56 -16.58
N LEU A 82 10.10 0.69 -17.27
CA LEU A 82 11.55 0.48 -17.04
C LEU A 82 12.34 1.79 -17.21
N SER A 83 11.98 2.59 -18.15
CA SER A 83 12.65 3.83 -18.46
C SER A 83 12.25 5.00 -17.55
N ALA A 84 11.02 5.06 -17.07
CA ALA A 84 10.60 5.98 -16.03
C ALA A 84 11.35 5.71 -14.70
N ILE A 85 11.68 4.45 -14.42
CA ILE A 85 12.46 4.04 -13.25
C ILE A 85 13.95 4.33 -13.45
N SER A 86 14.47 4.26 -14.69
CA SER A 86 15.88 4.52 -15.02
C SER A 86 16.26 6.00 -15.12
N GLY A 87 15.28 6.92 -15.02
CA GLY A 87 15.53 8.37 -14.96
C GLY A 87 15.94 9.02 -16.27
N SER A 88 15.72 8.39 -17.43
CA SER A 88 16.03 8.97 -18.73
C SER A 88 14.94 9.95 -19.19
N SER A 89 15.31 11.21 -19.42
CA SER A 89 14.40 12.32 -19.74
C SER A 89 13.66 12.19 -21.09
N GLU A 90 14.21 11.46 -22.04
CA GLU A 90 13.59 11.23 -23.36
C GLU A 90 12.33 10.36 -23.31
N ILE A 91 12.13 9.62 -22.23
CA ILE A 91 11.05 8.68 -22.04
C ILE A 91 9.95 9.26 -21.13
N LEU A 92 10.25 10.34 -20.39
CA LEU A 92 9.24 11.07 -19.61
C LEU A 92 8.18 11.69 -20.54
N GLU A 93 8.58 12.20 -21.73
CA GLU A 93 7.66 12.73 -22.75
C GLU A 93 6.81 11.62 -23.38
N ALA A 94 7.40 10.47 -23.69
CA ALA A 94 6.66 9.31 -24.19
C ALA A 94 5.72 8.74 -23.11
N GLY A 95 6.13 8.72 -21.85
CA GLY A 95 5.33 8.28 -20.70
C GLY A 95 4.07 9.10 -20.48
N THR A 96 4.14 10.43 -20.65
CA THR A 96 2.98 11.32 -20.50
C THR A 96 1.93 11.14 -21.60
N MET A 97 2.34 10.73 -22.81
CA MET A 97 1.40 10.40 -23.90
C MET A 97 0.77 9.00 -23.75
N LEU A 98 1.47 8.07 -23.09
CA LEU A 98 1.02 6.68 -22.92
C LEU A 98 0.32 6.44 -21.57
N ALA A 99 0.46 7.35 -20.60
CA ALA A 99 -0.18 7.23 -19.30
C ALA A 99 -1.69 6.98 -19.34
N PRO A 100 -2.48 7.64 -20.23
CA PRO A 100 -3.91 7.33 -20.37
C PRO A 100 -4.16 5.92 -20.89
N SER A 101 -3.31 5.43 -21.79
CA SER A 101 -3.43 4.07 -22.35
C SER A 101 -3.02 3.00 -21.33
N ILE A 102 -2.06 3.31 -20.46
CA ILE A 102 -1.64 2.44 -19.35
C ILE A 102 -2.77 2.34 -18.32
N MET A 103 -3.42 3.45 -17.98
CA MET A 103 -4.56 3.48 -17.06
C MET A 103 -5.78 2.73 -17.62
N GLN A 104 -5.99 2.78 -18.94
CA GLN A 104 -7.09 2.09 -19.60
C GLN A 104 -6.80 0.59 -19.78
N GLN A 105 -5.54 0.19 -19.87
CA GLN A 105 -5.09 -1.20 -20.06
C GLN A 105 -4.93 -1.99 -18.74
N GLY A 106 -4.95 -1.31 -17.59
CA GLY A 106 -5.11 -1.94 -16.28
C GLY A 106 -6.50 -2.58 -16.08
N GLN A 107 -7.36 -2.54 -17.09
CA GLN A 107 -8.66 -3.22 -17.15
C GLN A 107 -8.55 -4.56 -17.89
N ILE A 108 -7.62 -5.41 -17.47
CA ILE A 108 -7.65 -6.81 -17.90
C ILE A 108 -8.73 -7.49 -17.06
N ASP A 109 -9.88 -7.77 -17.63
CA ASP A 109 -10.95 -8.54 -17.00
C ASP A 109 -10.51 -10.02 -16.95
N PHE A 110 -9.94 -10.44 -15.85
CA PHE A 110 -9.60 -11.84 -15.61
C PHE A 110 -10.86 -12.71 -15.55
N THR A 111 -10.75 -13.96 -16.07
CA THR A 111 -11.87 -14.89 -15.96
C THR A 111 -12.11 -15.25 -14.49
N ARG A 112 -13.33 -15.70 -14.19
CA ARG A 112 -13.69 -16.11 -12.83
C ARG A 112 -12.82 -17.25 -12.30
N GLU A 113 -12.39 -18.14 -13.19
CA GLU A 113 -11.48 -19.24 -12.87
C GLU A 113 -10.10 -18.74 -12.49
N MET A 114 -9.57 -17.75 -13.23
CA MET A 114 -8.29 -17.11 -12.93
C MET A 114 -8.33 -16.36 -11.60
N GLU A 115 -9.44 -15.70 -11.27
CA GLU A 115 -9.64 -15.05 -9.97
C GLU A 115 -9.63 -16.05 -8.80
N ILE A 116 -10.32 -17.19 -8.95
CA ILE A 116 -10.33 -18.26 -7.94
C ILE A 116 -8.95 -18.89 -7.79
N GLU A 117 -8.21 -19.06 -8.88
CA GLU A 117 -6.84 -19.57 -8.88
C GLU A 117 -5.91 -18.56 -8.16
N ALA A 118 -6.03 -17.26 -8.47
CA ALA A 118 -5.25 -16.19 -7.84
C ALA A 118 -5.53 -16.09 -6.34
N ASP A 119 -6.79 -16.19 -5.91
CA ASP A 119 -7.15 -16.24 -4.50
C ASP A 119 -6.49 -17.45 -3.80
N SER A 120 -6.59 -18.62 -4.42
CA SER A 120 -6.09 -19.87 -3.82
C SER A 120 -4.57 -19.87 -3.67
N VAL A 121 -3.85 -19.39 -4.68
CA VAL A 121 -2.38 -19.26 -4.64
C VAL A 121 -1.98 -18.12 -3.71
N GLY A 122 -2.67 -16.99 -3.81
CA GLY A 122 -2.40 -15.79 -3.00
C GLY A 122 -2.50 -16.04 -1.50
N ILE A 123 -3.53 -16.75 -1.04
CA ILE A 123 -3.67 -17.09 0.39
C ILE A 123 -2.49 -17.96 0.88
N LYS A 124 -2.01 -18.90 0.07
CA LYS A 124 -0.84 -19.71 0.44
C LYS A 124 0.42 -18.87 0.49
N THR A 125 0.63 -18.01 -0.51
CA THR A 125 1.77 -17.08 -0.57
C THR A 125 1.76 -16.13 0.63
N LEU A 126 0.61 -15.56 0.96
CA LEU A 126 0.40 -14.70 2.12
C LEU A 126 0.83 -15.40 3.43
N ALA A 127 0.31 -16.61 3.65
CA ALA A 127 0.61 -17.39 4.84
C ALA A 127 2.10 -17.82 4.91
N MET A 128 2.70 -18.24 3.79
CA MET A 128 4.12 -18.59 3.71
C MET A 128 5.02 -17.39 4.02
N SER A 129 4.56 -16.17 3.74
CA SER A 129 5.24 -14.93 4.09
C SER A 129 5.01 -14.50 5.55
N GLY A 130 4.25 -15.27 6.33
CA GLY A 130 3.99 -15.01 7.74
C GLY A 130 2.88 -14.00 8.02
N TYR A 131 2.05 -13.67 7.03
CA TYR A 131 0.89 -12.81 7.20
C TYR A 131 -0.37 -13.64 7.50
N ASP A 132 -1.40 -12.96 8.02
CA ASP A 132 -2.67 -13.60 8.36
C ASP A 132 -3.42 -14.07 7.11
N PRO A 133 -3.64 -15.38 6.91
CA PRO A 133 -4.37 -15.91 5.76
C PRO A 133 -5.85 -15.51 5.73
N PHE A 134 -6.43 -15.07 6.87
CA PHE A 134 -7.81 -14.57 6.93
C PHE A 134 -7.95 -13.16 6.36
N ALA A 135 -6.86 -12.41 6.28
CA ALA A 135 -6.87 -11.01 5.85
C ALA A 135 -7.47 -10.79 4.45
N MET A 136 -7.28 -11.74 3.53
CA MET A 136 -7.91 -11.66 2.19
C MET A 136 -9.44 -11.73 2.28
N ALA A 137 -9.99 -12.65 3.07
CA ALA A 137 -11.43 -12.76 3.24
C ALA A 137 -12.03 -11.55 3.97
N GLU A 138 -11.30 -11.00 4.94
CA GLU A 138 -11.69 -9.80 5.67
C GLU A 138 -11.69 -8.58 4.74
N PHE A 139 -10.66 -8.44 3.91
CA PHE A 139 -10.59 -7.36 2.92
C PHE A 139 -11.72 -7.44 1.89
N PHE A 140 -12.02 -8.63 1.36
CA PHE A 140 -13.16 -8.84 0.46
C PHE A 140 -14.49 -8.48 1.11
N ASN A 141 -14.70 -8.86 2.37
CA ASN A 141 -15.89 -8.48 3.13
C ASN A 141 -15.96 -6.96 3.31
N LYS A 142 -14.85 -6.32 3.64
CA LYS A 142 -14.77 -4.86 3.77
C LYS A 142 -15.14 -4.15 2.48
N LEU A 143 -14.65 -4.61 1.33
CA LEU A 143 -14.99 -4.05 0.02
C LEU A 143 -16.47 -4.23 -0.32
N SER A 144 -17.07 -5.38 0.05
CA SER A 144 -18.47 -5.69 -0.27
C SER A 144 -19.48 -5.03 0.68
N THR A 145 -19.11 -4.78 1.94
CA THR A 145 -20.01 -4.22 2.97
C THR A 145 -19.78 -2.72 3.22
N GLY A 146 -18.57 -2.22 3.01
CA GLY A 146 -18.17 -0.83 3.26
C GLY A 146 -18.42 0.11 2.07
N GLY A 147 -18.93 -0.41 0.98
CA GLY A 147 -19.19 0.36 -0.22
C GLY A 147 -20.47 1.20 -0.09
N ASP A 148 -20.38 2.44 0.46
CA ASP A 148 -21.29 3.48 -0.04
C ASP A 148 -21.12 3.46 -1.57
N PRO A 149 -22.20 3.19 -2.35
CA PRO A 149 -22.11 3.20 -3.81
C PRO A 149 -21.58 4.51 -4.39
N ARG A 150 -21.53 5.55 -3.55
CA ARG A 150 -20.97 6.88 -3.84
C ARG A 150 -19.47 6.97 -3.55
N ASN A 151 -18.87 5.97 -2.91
CA ASN A 151 -17.44 5.96 -2.63
C ASN A 151 -16.71 5.34 -3.82
N ALA A 152 -16.38 6.17 -4.81
CA ALA A 152 -15.66 5.78 -6.04
C ALA A 152 -14.34 5.01 -5.76
N ALA A 153 -13.79 5.13 -4.56
CA ALA A 153 -12.55 4.47 -4.16
C ALA A 153 -12.65 2.94 -4.13
N SER A 154 -13.82 2.37 -3.77
CA SER A 154 -14.01 0.92 -3.70
C SER A 154 -14.36 0.28 -5.05
N ILE A 155 -14.80 1.10 -6.02
CA ILE A 155 -15.35 0.60 -7.29
C ILE A 155 -14.23 0.11 -8.23
N GLU A 156 -13.04 0.71 -8.20
CA GLU A 156 -11.98 0.42 -9.18
C GLU A 156 -11.46 -1.01 -9.03
N PHE A 157 -11.11 -1.43 -7.83
CA PHE A 157 -10.67 -2.81 -7.57
C PHE A 157 -11.76 -3.84 -7.93
N LEU A 158 -13.01 -3.56 -7.58
CA LEU A 158 -14.14 -4.46 -7.87
C LEU A 158 -14.48 -4.55 -9.36
N ARG A 159 -14.07 -3.59 -10.18
CA ARG A 159 -14.26 -3.64 -11.65
C ARG A 159 -13.30 -4.61 -12.32
N THR A 160 -12.06 -4.67 -11.86
CA THR A 160 -11.03 -5.57 -12.39
C THR A 160 -11.05 -6.93 -11.72
N HIS A 161 -11.42 -6.97 -10.42
CA HIS A 161 -11.47 -8.16 -9.58
C HIS A 161 -12.84 -8.29 -8.88
N PRO A 162 -13.89 -8.73 -9.59
CA PRO A 162 -15.22 -8.82 -9.00
C PRO A 162 -15.22 -9.73 -7.78
N THR A 163 -15.49 -9.15 -6.59
CA THR A 163 -15.65 -9.93 -5.38
C THR A 163 -17.08 -10.50 -5.30
N SER A 164 -17.19 -11.71 -4.84
CA SER A 164 -18.48 -12.33 -4.56
C SER A 164 -18.46 -12.89 -3.14
N VAL A 165 -19.66 -13.03 -2.54
CA VAL A 165 -19.82 -13.71 -1.25
C VAL A 165 -19.17 -15.10 -1.29
N ASN A 166 -19.20 -15.75 -2.45
CA ASN A 166 -18.58 -17.06 -2.65
C ASN A 166 -17.04 -17.00 -2.59
N ARG A 167 -16.39 -15.95 -3.15
CA ARG A 167 -14.92 -15.79 -3.07
C ARG A 167 -14.50 -15.54 -1.63
N SER A 168 -15.17 -14.64 -0.90
CA SER A 168 -14.88 -14.40 0.52
C SER A 168 -15.06 -15.65 1.37
N ALA A 169 -16.15 -16.42 1.17
CA ALA A 169 -16.38 -17.67 1.88
C ALA A 169 -15.32 -18.73 1.55
N ALA A 170 -14.93 -18.86 0.27
CA ALA A 170 -13.87 -19.79 -0.16
C ALA A 170 -12.51 -19.41 0.45
N ALA A 171 -12.15 -18.14 0.42
CA ALA A 171 -10.93 -17.61 1.03
C ALA A 171 -10.89 -17.94 2.54
N LYS A 172 -11.99 -17.70 3.26
CA LYS A 172 -12.11 -18.01 4.69
C LYS A 172 -11.99 -19.52 4.96
N LYS A 173 -12.61 -20.36 4.11
CA LYS A 173 -12.53 -21.82 4.23
C LYS A 173 -11.10 -22.31 4.01
N GLN A 174 -10.38 -21.73 3.08
CA GLN A 174 -8.98 -22.08 2.81
C GLN A 174 -8.06 -21.61 3.94
N ALA A 175 -8.22 -20.37 4.42
CA ALA A 175 -7.45 -19.83 5.53
C ALA A 175 -7.51 -20.71 6.79
N ARG A 176 -8.69 -21.28 7.10
CA ARG A 176 -8.86 -22.22 8.24
C ARG A 176 -8.01 -23.48 8.17
N ARG A 177 -7.48 -23.84 7.00
CA ARG A 177 -6.65 -25.04 6.77
C ARG A 177 -5.16 -24.76 6.89
N ILE A 178 -4.79 -23.48 7.05
CA ILE A 178 -3.40 -23.03 7.08
C ILE A 178 -3.12 -22.52 8.50
N GLU A 179 -2.10 -23.11 9.12
CA GLU A 179 -1.63 -22.65 10.43
C GLU A 179 -0.49 -21.67 10.22
N VAL A 180 -0.62 -20.48 10.79
CA VAL A 180 0.44 -19.47 10.84
C VAL A 180 0.89 -19.30 12.27
N LYS A 181 2.17 -19.56 12.54
CA LYS A 181 2.73 -19.51 13.90
C LYS A 181 2.84 -18.09 14.46
N ARG A 182 3.04 -17.10 13.60
CA ARG A 182 3.19 -15.69 13.97
C ARG A 182 2.77 -14.81 12.81
N ILE A 183 2.00 -13.77 13.11
CA ILE A 183 1.64 -12.72 12.15
C ILE A 183 2.70 -11.62 12.18
N ASN A 184 3.16 -11.20 11.01
CA ASN A 184 4.29 -10.27 10.83
C ASN A 184 3.85 -8.83 10.56
N ASP A 185 2.65 -8.41 10.99
CA ASP A 185 2.24 -7.01 10.85
C ASP A 185 3.26 -6.09 11.55
N SER A 186 3.89 -5.21 10.77
CA SER A 186 5.05 -4.43 11.20
C SER A 186 4.69 -3.01 11.61
N LEU A 187 5.51 -2.42 12.50
CA LEU A 187 5.42 -1.00 12.80
C LEU A 187 5.76 -0.15 11.56
N VAL A 188 6.68 -0.62 10.71
CA VAL A 188 7.06 0.09 9.47
C VAL A 188 5.87 0.33 8.57
N PHE A 189 4.95 -0.63 8.45
CA PHE A 189 3.73 -0.47 7.68
C PHE A 189 2.87 0.69 8.23
N GLU A 190 2.64 0.74 9.53
CA GLU A 190 1.80 1.78 10.14
C GLU A 190 2.46 3.17 10.06
N LEU A 191 3.78 3.26 10.22
CA LEU A 191 4.52 4.51 10.02
C LEU A 191 4.45 4.98 8.56
N THR A 192 4.60 4.05 7.61
CA THR A 192 4.48 4.34 6.18
C THR A 192 3.07 4.80 5.81
N LYS A 193 2.05 4.13 6.33
CA LYS A 193 0.63 4.47 6.13
C LYS A 193 0.31 5.87 6.69
N ALA A 194 0.78 6.19 7.88
CA ALA A 194 0.63 7.52 8.46
C ALA A 194 1.35 8.59 7.63
N ARG A 195 2.56 8.30 7.13
CA ARG A 195 3.31 9.19 6.26
C ARG A 195 2.63 9.40 4.91
N ILE A 196 2.06 8.36 4.29
CA ILE A 196 1.28 8.47 3.06
C ILE A 196 0.07 9.39 3.29
N ARG A 197 -0.68 9.20 4.38
CA ARG A 197 -1.81 10.07 4.73
C ARG A 197 -1.39 11.52 4.88
N PHE A 198 -0.26 11.77 5.52
CA PHE A 198 0.31 13.11 5.68
C PHE A 198 0.72 13.73 4.33
N LEU A 199 1.41 12.99 3.46
CA LEU A 199 1.96 13.52 2.20
C LEU A 199 0.90 13.76 1.13
N TYR A 200 -0.17 12.97 1.10
CA TYR A 200 -1.20 12.98 0.07
C TYR A 200 -2.55 13.51 0.57
N THR A 201 -2.54 14.25 1.66
CA THR A 201 -3.75 14.92 2.16
C THR A 201 -4.06 16.16 1.35
N ASN A 202 -5.37 16.41 1.12
CA ASN A 202 -5.84 17.67 0.53
C ASN A 202 -6.03 18.77 1.59
N SER A 203 -5.92 18.44 2.88
CA SER A 203 -6.02 19.36 4.01
C SER A 203 -5.25 18.79 5.20
N ILE A 204 -4.26 19.55 5.64
CA ILE A 204 -3.44 19.23 6.81
C ILE A 204 -4.29 19.21 8.08
N GLU A 205 -5.26 20.13 8.20
CA GLU A 205 -6.16 20.21 9.34
C GLU A 205 -7.01 18.93 9.46
N LYS A 206 -7.61 18.48 8.36
CA LYS A 206 -8.40 17.23 8.34
C LYS A 206 -7.53 16.00 8.67
N SER A 207 -6.29 15.97 8.18
CA SER A 207 -5.34 14.91 8.50
C SER A 207 -4.94 14.95 9.97
N HIS A 208 -4.74 16.14 10.53
CA HIS A 208 -4.47 16.35 11.95
C HIS A 208 -5.65 15.89 12.82
N ASP A 209 -6.87 16.31 12.51
CA ASP A 209 -8.09 15.91 13.20
C ASP A 209 -8.30 14.40 13.19
N TYR A 210 -7.98 13.75 12.05
CA TYR A 210 -8.00 12.31 11.96
C TYR A 210 -7.06 11.67 12.98
N PHE A 211 -5.78 12.06 13.02
CA PHE A 211 -4.82 11.49 13.96
C PHE A 211 -5.14 11.86 15.41
N LEU A 212 -5.60 13.08 15.65
CA LEU A 212 -6.04 13.52 16.97
C LEU A 212 -7.19 12.65 17.48
N SER A 213 -8.18 12.37 16.65
CA SER A 213 -9.31 11.49 17.00
C SER A 213 -8.87 10.06 17.31
N LYS A 214 -7.87 9.55 16.61
CA LYS A 214 -7.34 8.18 16.81
C LYS A 214 -6.51 8.05 18.08
N THR A 215 -5.86 9.13 18.50
CA THR A 215 -5.00 9.14 19.70
C THR A 215 -5.71 9.66 20.96
N ALA A 216 -6.92 10.20 20.84
CA ALA A 216 -7.63 10.89 21.93
C ALA A 216 -7.85 10.05 23.22
N ARG A 217 -7.90 8.72 23.10
CA ARG A 217 -8.15 7.80 24.22
C ARG A 217 -6.92 7.00 24.62
N VAL A 218 -5.78 7.29 24.04
CA VAL A 218 -4.54 6.55 24.24
C VAL A 218 -3.46 7.52 24.72
N SER A 219 -2.72 7.14 25.76
CA SER A 219 -1.58 7.94 26.23
C SER A 219 -0.31 7.54 25.46
N PRO A 220 0.49 8.48 24.94
CA PRO A 220 1.77 8.17 24.32
C PRO A 220 2.78 7.55 25.31
N LEU A 221 2.54 7.69 26.62
CA LEU A 221 3.34 7.09 27.68
C LEU A 221 2.99 5.61 27.96
N ASN A 222 1.92 5.09 27.36
CA ASN A 222 1.55 3.70 27.53
C ASN A 222 2.64 2.79 26.95
N GLU A 223 3.17 1.88 27.75
CA GLU A 223 4.21 0.94 27.35
C GLU A 223 3.71 -0.13 26.36
N ASN A 224 2.41 -0.41 26.34
CA ASN A 224 1.76 -1.41 25.51
C ASN A 224 1.01 -0.81 24.32
N LEU A 225 1.58 0.21 23.66
CA LEU A 225 1.01 0.76 22.43
C LEU A 225 1.02 -0.28 21.31
N SER A 226 -0.10 -0.39 20.58
CA SER A 226 -0.13 -1.15 19.35
C SER A 226 0.65 -0.42 18.25
N ASN A 227 1.08 -1.15 17.19
CA ASN A 227 1.71 -0.54 16.02
C ASN A 227 0.82 0.54 15.39
N ILE A 228 -0.51 0.33 15.40
CA ILE A 228 -1.50 1.30 14.91
C ILE A 228 -1.47 2.58 15.74
N ASP A 229 -1.41 2.46 17.08
CA ASP A 229 -1.34 3.64 17.95
C ASP A 229 -0.06 4.43 17.70
N ILE A 230 1.07 3.74 17.59
CA ILE A 230 2.37 4.37 17.33
C ILE A 230 2.35 5.08 15.97
N GLY A 231 1.79 4.45 14.93
CA GLY A 231 1.62 5.06 13.62
C GLY A 231 0.72 6.31 13.67
N ASN A 232 -0.38 6.27 14.44
CA ASN A 232 -1.26 7.42 14.61
C ASN A 232 -0.56 8.57 15.36
N PHE A 233 0.22 8.31 16.40
CA PHE A 233 1.02 9.33 17.08
C PHE A 233 2.10 9.91 16.16
N TYR A 234 2.74 9.09 15.35
CA TYR A 234 3.69 9.58 14.36
C TYR A 234 3.03 10.53 13.35
N GLY A 235 1.86 10.18 12.83
CA GLY A 235 1.07 11.03 11.96
C GLY A 235 0.62 12.32 12.64
N LEU A 236 0.23 12.25 13.92
CA LEU A 236 -0.10 13.43 14.74
C LEU A 236 1.11 14.36 14.88
N ALA A 237 2.31 13.81 15.12
CA ALA A 237 3.52 14.62 15.21
C ALA A 237 3.84 15.32 13.87
N LEU A 238 3.73 14.61 12.74
CA LEU A 238 3.97 15.20 11.42
C LEU A 238 3.00 16.36 11.10
N THR A 239 1.71 16.17 11.36
CA THR A 239 0.69 17.19 11.11
C THR A 239 0.80 18.36 12.11
N SER A 240 1.18 18.10 13.37
CA SER A 240 1.45 19.13 14.35
C SER A 240 2.62 20.04 13.97
N ILE A 241 3.67 19.49 13.32
CA ILE A 241 4.78 20.29 12.80
C ILE A 241 4.29 21.27 11.71
N GLU A 242 3.45 20.81 10.77
CA GLU A 242 2.91 21.67 9.71
C GLU A 242 1.98 22.77 10.25
N LEU A 243 1.21 22.46 11.31
CA LEU A 243 0.33 23.42 11.96
C LEU A 243 1.05 24.30 13.02
N ALA A 244 2.39 24.24 13.06
CA ALA A 244 3.22 24.97 14.03
C ALA A 244 2.91 24.64 15.50
N ASN A 245 2.22 23.53 15.80
CA ASN A 245 2.04 23.02 17.14
C ASN A 245 3.28 22.23 17.58
N PHE A 246 4.39 22.95 17.75
CA PHE A 246 5.70 22.37 18.00
C PHE A 246 5.83 21.67 19.34
N GLU A 247 5.09 22.11 20.35
CA GLU A 247 5.12 21.50 21.69
C GLU A 247 4.55 20.08 21.66
N GLN A 248 3.42 19.89 20.98
CA GLN A 248 2.81 18.56 20.82
C GLN A 248 3.72 17.63 19.99
N ALA A 249 4.26 18.13 18.88
CA ALA A 249 5.19 17.36 18.06
C ALA A 249 6.45 16.95 18.83
N GLN A 250 7.04 17.89 19.61
CA GLN A 250 8.23 17.66 20.41
C GLN A 250 7.98 16.56 21.45
N LEU A 251 6.88 16.66 22.22
CA LEU A 251 6.52 15.68 23.25
C LEU A 251 6.45 14.25 22.68
N ILE A 252 5.75 14.09 21.56
CA ILE A 252 5.60 12.76 20.90
C ILE A 252 6.95 12.26 20.43
N LEU A 253 7.71 13.07 19.72
CA LEU A 253 8.97 12.65 19.10
C LEU A 253 10.04 12.35 20.13
N ASP A 254 10.16 13.13 21.22
CA ASP A 254 11.12 12.88 22.30
C ASP A 254 10.87 11.53 23.01
N LEU A 255 9.60 11.14 23.15
CA LEU A 255 9.25 9.83 23.70
C LEU A 255 9.57 8.70 22.74
N PHE A 256 9.21 8.86 21.47
CA PHE A 256 9.26 7.76 20.51
C PHE A 256 10.67 7.51 19.98
N ILE A 257 11.51 8.54 19.85
CA ILE A 257 12.92 8.38 19.48
C ILE A 257 13.66 7.56 20.55
N LYS A 258 13.40 7.79 21.83
CA LYS A 258 14.02 7.02 22.92
C LYS A 258 13.57 5.56 22.93
N ARG A 259 12.34 5.29 22.53
CA ARG A 259 11.72 3.96 22.58
C ARG A 259 11.94 3.13 21.32
N PHE A 260 12.07 3.80 20.17
CA PHE A 260 12.11 3.20 18.82
C PHE A 260 13.30 3.75 18.02
N GLN A 261 14.50 3.68 18.61
CA GLN A 261 15.74 4.27 18.08
C GLN A 261 16.11 3.76 16.68
N GLU A 262 15.72 2.52 16.35
CA GLU A 262 16.00 1.87 15.07
C GLU A 262 15.12 2.37 13.90
N TYR A 263 14.06 3.14 14.18
CA TYR A 263 13.14 3.60 13.15
C TYR A 263 13.47 5.01 12.68
N ASN A 264 14.13 5.13 11.54
CA ASN A 264 14.50 6.41 10.92
C ASN A 264 13.32 7.38 10.72
N HIS A 265 12.08 6.89 10.70
CA HIS A 265 10.88 7.69 10.58
C HIS A 265 10.80 8.78 11.66
N PHE A 266 11.07 8.45 12.91
CA PHE A 266 11.04 9.39 14.02
C PHE A 266 12.18 10.40 13.96
N HIS A 267 13.37 9.94 13.59
CA HIS A 267 14.55 10.80 13.44
C HIS A 267 14.37 11.84 12.33
N LEU A 268 13.80 11.42 11.19
CA LEU A 268 13.48 12.33 10.08
C LEU A 268 12.38 13.34 10.46
N ALA A 269 11.36 12.91 11.22
CA ALA A 269 10.34 13.81 11.73
C ALA A 269 10.91 14.83 12.73
N TYR A 270 11.83 14.41 13.59
CA TYR A 270 12.50 15.30 14.53
C TYR A 270 13.39 16.33 13.82
N ALA A 271 14.15 15.92 12.81
CA ALA A 271 14.91 16.85 11.98
C ALA A 271 13.98 17.86 11.27
N LYS A 272 12.81 17.42 10.78
CA LYS A 272 11.78 18.29 10.21
C LYS A 272 11.26 19.29 11.26
N LEU A 273 11.02 18.87 12.50
CA LEU A 273 10.63 19.76 13.60
C LEU A 273 11.69 20.83 13.86
N LEU A 274 12.98 20.44 13.91
CA LEU A 274 14.07 21.40 14.10
C LEU A 274 14.13 22.42 12.96
N LEU A 275 13.94 21.98 11.72
CA LEU A 275 13.90 22.88 10.55
C LEU A 275 12.71 23.85 10.63
N ALA A 276 11.52 23.36 11.04
CA ALA A 276 10.33 24.20 11.20
C ALA A 276 10.50 25.25 12.31
N LYS A 277 11.31 24.95 13.34
CA LYS A 277 11.70 25.88 14.41
C LYS A 277 12.86 26.83 14.01
N ASN A 278 13.26 26.86 12.73
CA ASN A 278 14.42 27.61 12.21
C ASN A 278 15.80 27.18 12.78
N ASN A 279 15.89 26.00 13.36
CA ASN A 279 17.10 25.44 13.97
C ASN A 279 17.92 24.58 12.98
N ARG A 280 18.23 25.13 11.80
CA ARG A 280 18.88 24.39 10.70
C ARG A 280 20.19 23.72 11.12
N GLN A 281 21.03 24.41 11.89
CA GLN A 281 22.31 23.85 12.32
C GLN A 281 22.15 22.65 13.24
N GLN A 282 21.16 22.68 14.14
CA GLN A 282 20.83 21.56 15.03
C GLN A 282 20.29 20.37 14.24
N ALA A 283 19.44 20.61 13.22
CA ALA A 283 18.93 19.55 12.35
C ALA A 283 20.04 18.81 11.62
N ILE A 284 21.04 19.55 11.06
CA ILE A 284 22.20 18.98 10.37
C ILE A 284 23.06 18.17 11.34
N THR A 285 23.34 18.71 12.53
CA THR A 285 24.13 18.00 13.55
C THR A 285 23.43 16.71 13.99
N TYR A 286 22.15 16.79 14.23
CA TYR A 286 21.34 15.63 14.65
C TYR A 286 21.31 14.49 13.61
N LEU A 287 21.22 14.83 12.32
CA LEU A 287 21.21 13.79 11.25
C LEU A 287 22.61 13.21 10.97
N LYS A 288 23.67 13.78 11.50
CA LYS A 288 25.04 13.27 11.36
C LYS A 288 25.48 12.42 12.57
N SER A 289 24.77 12.51 13.67
CA SER A 289 25.01 11.72 14.89
C SER A 289 24.38 10.34 14.81
#